data_e8b934fc132f3db1a8727ab5a019b286
#
_entry.id   e8b934fc132f3db1a8727ab5a019b286
#
_cell.length_a   1.000
_cell.length_b   1.000
_cell.length_c   1.000
_cell.angle_alpha   90.00
_cell.angle_beta   90.00
_cell.angle_gamma   90.00
#
_symmetry.space_group_name_H-M   'P 1'
#
loop_
_entity.id
_entity.type
_entity.pdbx_description
1 polymer ?
#
loop_
_entity_poly.entity_id
_entity_poly.type
_entity_poly.pdbx_seq_one_letter_code
_entity_poly.pdbx_strand_id
1 'polypeptide(L)'
;MQKKRIMIVSVICILLLTLCACGTKKQEKKADTVDFSSLSKTGSMELNYATQYSVDEYDGYKMITIVDDGRFLLIPEGMVVPQNIPEDVTVLQQPLDKTYLVSTSVMDLVRQIDAMSDIRLSGTKEDGWYVEE
;
A
#
# COMPACT_ATOMS: atom_id res chain seq x y z
N MET A 1 -40.80 -45.23 30.06
CA MET A 1 -40.66 -44.19 29.01
C MET A 1 -39.67 -43.09 29.36
N GLN A 2 -39.49 -42.73 30.63
CA GLN A 2 -38.57 -41.66 31.08
C GLN A 2 -37.10 -41.95 30.79
N LYS A 3 -36.61 -43.17 31.00
CA LYS A 3 -35.20 -43.56 30.75
C LYS A 3 -34.78 -43.37 29.28
N LYS A 4 -35.67 -43.66 28.30
CA LYS A 4 -35.39 -43.43 26.89
C LYS A 4 -35.27 -41.93 26.53
N ARG A 5 -36.10 -41.07 27.17
CA ARG A 5 -36.05 -39.62 26.96
C ARG A 5 -34.77 -39.01 27.50
N ILE A 6 -34.31 -39.46 28.67
CA ILE A 6 -33.05 -39.00 29.29
C ILE A 6 -31.85 -39.41 28.40
N MET A 7 -31.86 -40.61 27.85
CA MET A 7 -30.78 -41.09 26.97
C MET A 7 -30.72 -40.31 25.66
N ILE A 8 -31.86 -39.95 25.08
CA ILE A 8 -31.93 -39.16 23.86
C ILE A 8 -31.44 -37.73 24.10
N VAL A 9 -31.82 -37.10 25.22
CA VAL A 9 -31.36 -35.75 25.60
C VAL A 9 -29.85 -35.74 25.85
N SER A 10 -29.30 -36.80 26.49
CA SER A 10 -27.84 -36.92 26.73
C SER A 10 -27.06 -37.05 25.43
N VAL A 11 -27.54 -37.81 24.46
CA VAL A 11 -26.89 -37.97 23.15
C VAL A 11 -26.94 -36.67 22.36
N ILE A 12 -28.06 -35.92 22.43
CA ILE A 12 -28.18 -34.61 21.76
C ILE A 12 -27.21 -33.57 22.38
N CYS A 13 -27.08 -33.54 23.71
CA CYS A 13 -26.14 -32.67 24.39
C CYS A 13 -24.67 -32.98 24.01
N ILE A 14 -24.33 -34.26 23.92
CA ILE A 14 -22.95 -34.67 23.50
C ILE A 14 -22.70 -34.28 22.02
N LEU A 15 -23.70 -34.42 21.16
CA LEU A 15 -23.60 -34.03 19.78
C LEU A 15 -23.48 -32.51 19.59
N LEU A 16 -24.11 -31.71 20.42
CA LEU A 16 -24.02 -30.25 20.42
C LEU A 16 -22.65 -29.73 20.93
N LEU A 17 -22.03 -30.46 21.88
CA LEU A 17 -20.70 -30.10 22.41
C LEU A 17 -19.57 -30.35 21.39
N THR A 18 -19.75 -31.26 20.45
CA THR A 18 -18.74 -31.52 19.39
C THR A 18 -18.73 -30.48 18.27
N LEU A 19 -19.78 -29.69 18.13
CA LEU A 19 -19.86 -28.61 17.12
C LEU A 19 -19.19 -27.30 17.55
N CYS A 20 -18.83 -27.13 18.83
CA CYS A 20 -18.15 -25.94 19.36
C CYS A 20 -16.61 -26.01 19.26
N ALA A 21 -16.02 -27.09 18.72
CA ALA A 21 -14.57 -27.24 18.58
C ALA A 21 -14.03 -26.71 17.23
N CYS A 22 -14.76 -25.84 16.52
CA CYS A 22 -14.16 -24.99 15.50
C CYS A 22 -13.42 -23.85 16.18
N GLY A 23 -12.29 -24.18 16.82
CA GLY A 23 -11.29 -23.20 17.19
C GLY A 23 -10.89 -22.44 15.92
N THR A 24 -11.28 -21.18 15.84
CA THR A 24 -10.72 -20.22 14.89
C THR A 24 -9.21 -20.20 15.14
N LYS A 25 -8.46 -21.02 14.44
CA LYS A 25 -7.03 -20.77 14.29
C LYS A 25 -6.94 -19.38 13.69
N LYS A 26 -6.64 -18.37 14.53
CA LYS A 26 -6.03 -17.15 14.03
C LYS A 26 -4.88 -17.64 13.16
N GLN A 27 -5.07 -17.66 11.85
CA GLN A 27 -3.95 -17.62 10.94
C GLN A 27 -3.24 -16.31 11.29
N GLU A 28 -2.17 -16.41 12.06
CA GLU A 28 -1.13 -15.40 11.98
C GLU A 28 -0.82 -15.34 10.49
N LYS A 29 -1.23 -14.24 9.86
CA LYS A 29 -0.73 -13.87 8.54
C LYS A 29 0.78 -13.85 8.73
N LYS A 30 1.44 -14.93 8.30
CA LYS A 30 2.87 -14.93 8.03
C LYS A 30 3.02 -13.68 7.18
N ALA A 31 3.70 -12.67 7.69
CA ALA A 31 4.00 -11.50 6.90
C ALA A 31 4.74 -12.06 5.67
N ASP A 32 4.09 -12.01 4.52
CA ASP A 32 4.70 -12.43 3.28
C ASP A 32 5.88 -11.48 3.08
N THR A 33 7.07 -11.96 3.42
CA THR A 33 8.30 -11.20 3.22
C THR A 33 8.63 -11.28 1.74
N VAL A 34 8.57 -10.13 1.06
CA VAL A 34 8.96 -9.98 -0.33
C VAL A 34 10.42 -9.55 -0.36
N ASP A 35 11.26 -10.23 -1.13
CA ASP A 35 12.64 -9.81 -1.37
C ASP A 35 12.68 -8.95 -2.64
N PHE A 36 13.37 -7.80 -2.57
CA PHE A 36 13.47 -6.89 -3.71
C PHE A 36 14.09 -7.58 -4.94
N SER A 37 15.07 -8.45 -4.74
CA SER A 37 15.74 -9.19 -5.82
C SER A 37 14.85 -10.23 -6.50
N SER A 38 13.75 -10.62 -5.86
CA SER A 38 12.78 -11.59 -6.41
C SER A 38 11.70 -10.92 -7.28
N LEU A 39 11.62 -9.60 -7.30
CA LEU A 39 10.63 -8.87 -8.07
C LEU A 39 10.88 -9.02 -9.56
N SER A 40 9.84 -9.39 -10.29
CA SER A 40 9.89 -9.57 -11.74
C SER A 40 9.28 -8.37 -12.46
N LYS A 41 9.98 -7.85 -13.47
CA LYS A 41 9.44 -6.77 -14.29
C LYS A 41 8.23 -7.26 -15.08
N THR A 42 7.10 -6.61 -14.89
CA THR A 42 5.81 -6.95 -15.51
C THR A 42 5.40 -5.99 -16.60
N GLY A 43 5.96 -4.78 -16.60
CA GLY A 43 5.63 -3.76 -17.59
C GLY A 43 6.49 -2.51 -17.48
N SER A 44 6.20 -1.55 -18.34
CA SER A 44 6.74 -0.20 -18.32
C SER A 44 5.67 0.78 -18.79
N MET A 45 5.66 1.97 -18.21
CA MET A 45 4.83 3.07 -18.70
C MET A 45 5.37 3.57 -20.04
N GLU A 46 4.49 3.69 -21.03
CA GLU A 46 4.86 4.31 -22.30
C GLU A 46 4.87 5.83 -22.14
N LEU A 47 6.00 6.45 -22.41
CA LEU A 47 6.22 7.89 -22.31
C LEU A 47 6.49 8.46 -23.71
N ASN A 48 5.49 9.17 -24.26
CA ASN A 48 5.60 9.67 -25.64
C ASN A 48 6.52 10.89 -25.79
N TYR A 49 6.71 11.66 -24.72
CA TYR A 49 7.45 12.93 -24.77
C TYR A 49 8.51 13.06 -23.69
N ALA A 50 8.29 12.46 -22.53
CA ALA A 50 9.22 12.57 -21.42
C ALA A 50 10.42 11.63 -21.62
N THR A 51 11.63 12.18 -21.52
CA THR A 51 12.89 11.45 -21.68
C THR A 51 13.75 11.47 -20.41
N GLN A 52 13.33 12.23 -19.39
CA GLN A 52 14.11 12.44 -18.17
C GLN A 52 13.74 11.47 -17.03
N TYR A 53 12.73 10.63 -17.23
CA TYR A 53 12.37 9.58 -16.27
C TYR A 53 11.79 8.37 -16.98
N SER A 54 11.75 7.25 -16.26
CA SER A 54 11.02 6.05 -16.65
C SER A 54 10.23 5.50 -15.47
N VAL A 55 9.17 4.74 -15.76
CA VAL A 55 8.38 4.03 -14.75
C VAL A 55 8.25 2.58 -15.19
N ASP A 56 8.88 1.70 -14.44
CA ASP A 56 8.81 0.26 -14.64
C ASP A 56 7.94 -0.41 -13.58
N GLU A 57 7.15 -1.39 -13.96
CA GLU A 57 6.30 -2.16 -13.06
C GLU A 57 6.95 -3.49 -12.70
N TYR A 58 6.94 -3.83 -11.41
CA TYR A 58 7.50 -5.06 -10.85
C TYR A 58 6.50 -5.68 -9.87
N ASP A 59 5.77 -6.72 -10.27
CA ASP A 59 4.82 -7.46 -9.41
C ASP A 59 3.88 -6.54 -8.60
N GLY A 60 3.42 -5.44 -9.24
CA GLY A 60 2.53 -4.44 -8.62
C GLY A 60 3.25 -3.27 -7.93
N TYR A 61 4.56 -3.31 -7.74
CA TYR A 61 5.37 -2.15 -7.36
C TYR A 61 5.72 -1.32 -8.59
N LYS A 62 6.04 -0.03 -8.39
CA LYS A 62 6.52 0.83 -9.49
C LYS A 62 7.89 1.39 -9.16
N MET A 63 8.84 1.17 -10.04
CA MET A 63 10.16 1.77 -9.99
C MET A 63 10.18 3.01 -10.88
N ILE A 64 10.31 4.18 -10.27
CA ILE A 64 10.49 5.45 -10.97
C ILE A 64 11.99 5.72 -10.99
N THR A 65 12.57 5.87 -12.18
CA THR A 65 13.97 6.25 -12.35
C THR A 65 14.04 7.63 -12.97
N ILE A 66 14.71 8.58 -12.31
CA ILE A 66 14.93 9.94 -12.80
C ILE A 66 16.39 10.04 -13.25
N VAL A 67 16.61 10.53 -14.47
CA VAL A 67 17.95 10.67 -15.04
C VAL A 67 18.77 11.66 -14.18
N ASP A 68 19.99 11.26 -13.82
CA ASP A 68 20.95 12.04 -13.04
C ASP A 68 20.47 12.43 -11.62
N ASP A 69 19.35 11.84 -11.13
CA ASP A 69 18.85 12.13 -9.78
C ASP A 69 18.77 10.86 -8.92
N GLY A 70 17.88 9.92 -9.22
CA GLY A 70 17.76 8.73 -8.39
C GLY A 70 16.65 7.77 -8.80
N ARG A 71 16.51 6.71 -7.97
CA ARG A 71 15.48 5.69 -8.13
C ARG A 71 14.53 5.70 -6.95
N PHE A 72 13.24 5.56 -7.22
CA PHE A 72 12.18 5.63 -6.24
C PHE A 72 11.27 4.41 -6.40
N LEU A 73 11.15 3.61 -5.35
CA LEU A 73 10.23 2.48 -5.32
C LEU A 73 8.90 2.92 -4.73
N LEU A 74 7.90 3.09 -5.57
CA LEU A 74 6.53 3.37 -5.14
C LEU A 74 5.84 2.06 -4.76
N ILE A 75 5.42 1.98 -3.51
CA ILE A 75 4.74 0.83 -2.91
C ILE A 75 3.27 1.18 -2.73
N PRO A 76 2.35 0.50 -3.41
CA PRO A 76 0.91 0.70 -3.24
C PRO A 76 0.44 0.48 -1.80
N GLU A 77 -0.65 1.15 -1.43
CA GLU A 77 -1.27 0.98 -0.14
C GLU A 77 -1.63 -0.50 0.12
N GLY A 78 -1.29 -0.97 1.32
CA GLY A 78 -1.54 -2.35 1.74
C GLY A 78 -0.52 -3.38 1.24
N MET A 79 0.42 -3.00 0.38
CA MET A 79 1.52 -3.88 0.00
C MET A 79 2.67 -3.84 1.01
N VAL A 80 3.39 -4.95 1.11
CA VAL A 80 4.53 -5.10 2.03
C VAL A 80 5.75 -4.40 1.44
N VAL A 81 6.52 -3.71 2.28
CA VAL A 81 7.82 -3.16 1.89
C VAL A 81 8.79 -4.31 1.65
N PRO A 82 9.39 -4.44 0.45
CA PRO A 82 10.37 -5.48 0.18
C PRO A 82 11.59 -5.38 1.10
N GLN A 83 12.20 -6.53 1.37
CA GLN A 83 13.50 -6.59 2.04
C GLN A 83 14.64 -6.43 1.03
N ASN A 84 15.83 -6.11 1.50
CA ASN A 84 17.05 -5.99 0.70
C ASN A 84 16.95 -4.98 -0.45
N ILE A 85 16.21 -3.88 -0.22
CA ILE A 85 16.16 -2.75 -1.17
C ILE A 85 17.55 -2.11 -1.24
N PRO A 86 18.11 -1.85 -2.46
CA PRO A 86 19.38 -1.18 -2.61
C PRO A 86 19.40 0.22 -1.96
N GLU A 87 20.53 0.63 -1.43
CA GLU A 87 20.69 1.91 -0.70
C GLU A 87 20.42 3.15 -1.59
N ASP A 88 20.59 3.01 -2.89
CA ASP A 88 20.33 4.07 -3.88
C ASP A 88 18.84 4.15 -4.30
N VAL A 89 17.96 3.34 -3.72
CA VAL A 89 16.52 3.35 -3.97
C VAL A 89 15.79 3.98 -2.79
N THR A 90 15.11 5.09 -3.03
CA THR A 90 14.23 5.72 -2.05
C THR A 90 12.86 5.06 -2.06
N VAL A 91 12.36 4.67 -0.89
CA VAL A 91 11.04 4.06 -0.73
C VAL A 91 9.96 5.12 -0.57
N LEU A 92 8.92 5.04 -1.39
CA LEU A 92 7.70 5.85 -1.33
C LEU A 92 6.51 4.93 -1.06
N GLN A 93 6.09 4.85 0.21
CA GLN A 93 4.93 4.06 0.62
C GLN A 93 3.65 4.87 0.51
N GLN A 94 2.66 4.39 -0.24
CA GLN A 94 1.33 4.99 -0.29
C GLN A 94 0.52 4.67 0.99
N PRO A 95 -0.38 5.58 1.44
CA PRO A 95 -0.70 6.89 0.83
C PRO A 95 0.41 7.93 1.05
N LEU A 96 0.64 8.81 0.07
CA LEU A 96 1.60 9.92 0.16
C LEU A 96 0.92 11.18 0.75
N ASP A 97 0.25 11.04 1.86
CA ASP A 97 -0.60 12.05 2.53
C ASP A 97 0.19 13.02 3.44
N LYS A 98 1.52 12.97 3.41
CA LYS A 98 2.42 13.80 4.24
C LYS A 98 3.44 14.55 3.40
N THR A 99 2.98 15.07 2.27
CA THR A 99 3.85 15.78 1.33
C THR A 99 4.20 17.16 1.85
N TYR A 100 5.48 17.53 1.80
CA TYR A 100 5.96 18.89 1.99
C TYR A 100 6.24 19.53 0.64
N LEU A 101 5.43 20.52 0.27
CA LEU A 101 5.54 21.22 -0.99
C LEU A 101 6.24 22.57 -0.82
N VAL A 102 7.38 22.74 -1.46
CA VAL A 102 8.20 23.97 -1.37
C VAL A 102 7.95 24.89 -2.56
N SER A 103 7.77 24.34 -3.74
CA SER A 103 7.67 25.10 -4.99
C SER A 103 6.23 25.53 -5.30
N THR A 104 5.99 26.82 -5.50
CA THR A 104 4.68 27.35 -5.90
C THR A 104 4.25 26.87 -7.29
N SER A 105 5.20 26.67 -8.21
CA SER A 105 4.89 26.17 -9.55
C SER A 105 4.38 24.72 -9.53
N VAL A 106 4.82 23.92 -8.57
CA VAL A 106 4.34 22.54 -8.38
C VAL A 106 2.96 22.52 -7.74
N MET A 107 2.59 23.54 -6.97
CA MET A 107 1.27 23.66 -6.34
C MET A 107 0.13 23.57 -7.37
N ASP A 108 0.27 24.24 -8.50
CA ASP A 108 -0.73 24.18 -9.57
C ASP A 108 -0.85 22.78 -10.18
N LEU A 109 0.25 22.07 -10.36
CA LEU A 109 0.21 20.69 -10.84
C LEU A 109 -0.49 19.75 -9.86
N VAL A 110 -0.23 19.92 -8.55
CA VAL A 110 -0.92 19.14 -7.50
C VAL A 110 -2.41 19.44 -7.49
N ARG A 111 -2.80 20.69 -7.68
CA ARG A 111 -4.21 21.11 -7.80
C ARG A 111 -4.88 20.47 -9.03
N GLN A 112 -4.19 20.43 -10.18
CA GLN A 112 -4.72 19.86 -11.42
C GLN A 112 -5.05 18.36 -11.31
N ILE A 113 -4.37 17.63 -10.43
CA ILE A 113 -4.62 16.20 -10.16
C ILE A 113 -5.48 15.98 -8.91
N ASP A 114 -6.07 17.04 -8.34
CA ASP A 114 -6.94 16.99 -7.15
C ASP A 114 -6.27 16.41 -5.89
N ALA A 115 -4.95 16.61 -5.74
CA ALA A 115 -4.14 16.05 -4.66
C ALA A 115 -3.74 17.10 -3.59
N MET A 116 -4.48 18.20 -3.47
CA MET A 116 -4.19 19.25 -2.48
C MET A 116 -4.33 18.76 -1.03
N SER A 117 -5.20 17.79 -0.77
CA SER A 117 -5.37 17.17 0.54
C SER A 117 -4.14 16.42 1.04
N ASP A 118 -3.25 16.02 0.13
CA ASP A 118 -2.05 15.25 0.43
C ASP A 118 -0.87 16.15 0.83
N ILE A 119 -1.04 17.49 0.67
CA ILE A 119 -0.07 18.48 1.12
C ILE A 119 -0.25 18.70 2.62
N ARG A 120 0.78 18.35 3.39
CA ARG A 120 0.78 18.52 4.84
C ARG A 120 1.46 19.81 5.30
N LEU A 121 2.49 20.20 4.58
CA LEU A 121 3.25 21.43 4.83
C LEU A 121 3.57 22.09 3.48
N SER A 122 3.56 23.41 3.49
CA SER A 122 3.96 24.22 2.34
C SER A 122 5.11 25.17 2.73
N GLY A 123 6.05 25.38 1.81
CA GLY A 123 7.06 26.41 1.91
C GLY A 123 6.51 27.82 1.64
N THR A 124 5.28 27.92 1.16
CA THR A 124 4.59 29.19 0.90
C THR A 124 3.74 29.55 2.13
N LYS A 125 3.77 30.81 2.56
CA LYS A 125 2.92 31.30 3.65
C LYS A 125 1.46 31.34 3.20
N GLU A 126 0.53 31.36 4.17
CA GLU A 126 -0.91 31.40 3.94
C GLU A 126 -1.36 32.60 3.08
N ASP A 127 -0.63 33.71 3.17
CA ASP A 127 -0.80 34.93 2.35
C ASP A 127 0.02 34.91 1.05
N GLY A 128 0.63 33.78 0.73
CA GLY A 128 1.42 33.57 -0.48
C GLY A 128 0.53 33.50 -1.73
N TRP A 129 1.17 33.63 -2.89
CA TRP A 129 0.49 33.62 -4.18
C TRP A 129 -0.14 32.24 -4.49
N TYR A 130 -1.43 32.18 -4.41
CA TYR A 130 -2.25 31.11 -5.01
C TYR A 130 -2.99 31.70 -6.20
N VAL A 131 -3.15 30.92 -7.25
CA VAL A 131 -4.10 31.24 -8.29
C VAL A 131 -5.46 30.76 -7.75
N GLU A 132 -6.22 31.66 -7.15
CA GLU A 132 -7.64 31.43 -6.86
C GLU A 132 -8.42 31.62 -8.17
N GLU A 133 -9.28 30.66 -8.51
CA GLU A 133 -10.30 30.82 -9.54
C GLU A 133 -11.58 31.34 -8.93
#